data_c55e9a1fd5bb749646bf7415ab99d719
#
_entry.id   c55e9a1fd5bb749646bf7415ab99d719
#
_cell.length_a   1.000
_cell.length_b   1.000
_cell.length_c   1.000
_cell.angle_alpha   90.00
_cell.angle_beta   90.00
_cell.angle_gamma   90.00
#
_symmetry.space_group_name_H-M   'P 1'
#
loop_
_entity.id
_entity.type
_entity.pdbx_description
1 polymer ?
#
loop_
_entity_poly.entity_id
_entity_poly.type
_entity_poly.pdbx_seq_one_letter_code
_entity_poly.pdbx_strand_id
1 'polypeptide(L)'
;MNFITLLDYVGTFAFAISGIRLASAKHFDWFGAYVVGFVTAVGGGTLRDLLLGLPPFWMQNVSYLVVSGFAFLFVVGLRKYVIRLNNTFFIFDAVGLGLFTVVGIQKSIAVGYPMWVGIIMGTLTGAAGGMLRDVLLNEVPLIFRKDIYAIACICGGLIYYLCMYLDLPAAPTQFIAACSVILIRILACLLYTSPS
;
A
#
# COMPACT_ATOMS: atom_id res chain seq x y z
N MET A 1 -8.77 -8.00 -17.81
CA MET A 1 -8.14 -7.30 -16.67
C MET A 1 -6.86 -8.04 -16.35
N ASN A 2 -5.70 -7.39 -16.45
CA ASN A 2 -4.43 -8.03 -16.17
C ASN A 2 -4.28 -8.22 -14.65
N PHE A 3 -3.54 -9.26 -14.23
CA PHE A 3 -3.35 -9.59 -12.81
C PHE A 3 -2.80 -8.39 -12.01
N ILE A 4 -1.83 -7.65 -12.57
CA ILE A 4 -1.27 -6.45 -11.92
C ILE A 4 -2.32 -5.35 -11.70
N THR A 5 -3.26 -5.16 -12.61
CA THR A 5 -4.36 -4.21 -12.46
C THR A 5 -5.30 -4.60 -11.32
N LEU A 6 -5.51 -5.89 -11.12
CA LEU A 6 -6.26 -6.40 -9.97
C LEU A 6 -5.55 -6.07 -8.66
N LEU A 7 -4.23 -6.33 -8.58
CA LEU A 7 -3.42 -5.99 -7.41
C LEU A 7 -3.46 -4.49 -7.09
N ASP A 8 -3.44 -3.65 -8.12
CA ASP A 8 -3.50 -2.19 -7.99
C ASP A 8 -4.85 -1.73 -7.41
N TYR A 9 -5.99 -2.27 -7.88
CA TYR A 9 -7.30 -1.96 -7.32
C TYR A 9 -7.48 -2.48 -5.89
N VAL A 10 -7.03 -3.71 -5.60
CA VAL A 10 -7.10 -4.27 -4.24
C VAL A 10 -6.21 -3.49 -3.29
N GLY A 11 -5.01 -3.08 -3.72
CA GLY A 11 -4.11 -2.21 -2.98
C GLY A 11 -4.72 -0.84 -2.69
N THR A 12 -5.34 -0.23 -3.71
CA THR A 12 -6.08 1.04 -3.59
C THR A 12 -7.20 0.93 -2.55
N PHE A 13 -8.01 -0.13 -2.62
CA PHE A 13 -9.09 -0.37 -1.67
C PHE A 13 -8.55 -0.55 -0.24
N ALA A 14 -7.52 -1.36 -0.06
CA ALA A 14 -6.91 -1.61 1.24
C ALA A 14 -6.31 -0.33 1.87
N PHE A 15 -5.54 0.44 1.10
CA PHE A 15 -4.96 1.69 1.59
C PHE A 15 -6.01 2.77 1.86
N ALA A 16 -7.05 2.85 1.04
CA ALA A 16 -8.17 3.75 1.32
C ALA A 16 -8.83 3.41 2.66
N ILE A 17 -9.13 2.13 2.93
CA ILE A 17 -9.67 1.69 4.23
C ILE A 17 -8.73 2.08 5.38
N SER A 18 -7.42 1.82 5.23
CA SER A 18 -6.42 2.17 6.24
C SER A 18 -6.47 3.67 6.59
N GLY A 19 -6.48 4.54 5.57
CA GLY A 19 -6.52 5.99 5.75
C GLY A 19 -7.83 6.48 6.37
N ILE A 20 -8.97 6.03 5.84
CA ILE A 20 -10.31 6.40 6.34
C ILE A 20 -10.47 5.96 7.79
N ARG A 21 -10.02 4.74 8.13
CA ARG A 21 -10.11 4.19 9.49
C ARG A 21 -9.34 5.04 10.49
N LEU A 22 -8.09 5.44 10.17
CA LEU A 22 -7.29 6.28 11.05
C LEU A 22 -7.85 7.70 11.18
N ALA A 23 -8.28 8.32 10.08
CA ALA A 23 -8.92 9.63 10.11
C ALA A 23 -10.20 9.63 10.96
N SER A 24 -11.01 8.58 10.83
CA SER A 24 -12.22 8.39 11.64
C SER A 24 -11.92 8.25 13.14
N ALA A 25 -10.81 7.62 13.49
CA ALA A 25 -10.37 7.51 14.89
C ALA A 25 -9.92 8.85 15.49
N LYS A 26 -9.49 9.79 14.63
CA LYS A 26 -9.10 11.16 15.00
C LYS A 26 -10.23 12.19 14.86
N HIS A 27 -11.47 11.73 14.74
CA HIS A 27 -12.66 12.56 14.65
C HIS A 27 -12.70 13.53 13.44
N PHE A 28 -12.02 13.17 12.35
CA PHE A 28 -12.19 13.88 11.08
C PHE A 28 -13.64 13.76 10.62
N ASP A 29 -14.14 14.79 9.96
CA ASP A 29 -15.44 14.72 9.31
C ASP A 29 -15.43 13.72 8.13
N TRP A 30 -16.59 13.46 7.55
CA TRP A 30 -16.73 12.45 6.51
C TRP A 30 -15.91 12.77 5.26
N PHE A 31 -15.87 14.05 4.89
CA PHE A 31 -15.12 14.51 3.74
C PHE A 31 -13.60 14.42 4.00
N GLY A 32 -13.14 14.90 5.14
CA GLY A 32 -11.75 14.81 5.55
C GLY A 32 -11.27 13.37 5.65
N ALA A 33 -12.08 12.46 6.20
CA ALA A 33 -11.75 11.03 6.25
C ALA A 33 -11.62 10.41 4.87
N TYR A 34 -12.53 10.76 3.93
CA TYR A 34 -12.42 10.32 2.54
C TYR A 34 -11.16 10.86 1.86
N VAL A 35 -10.84 12.15 2.04
CA VAL A 35 -9.63 12.77 1.46
C VAL A 35 -8.37 12.08 1.96
N VAL A 36 -8.25 11.83 3.27
CA VAL A 36 -7.12 11.09 3.84
C VAL A 36 -7.02 9.68 3.24
N GLY A 37 -8.14 8.97 3.12
CA GLY A 37 -8.18 7.65 2.51
C GLY A 37 -7.75 7.66 1.04
N PHE A 38 -8.26 8.62 0.26
CA PHE A 38 -7.91 8.78 -1.14
C PHE A 38 -6.42 9.10 -1.31
N VAL A 39 -5.89 10.08 -0.57
CA VAL A 39 -4.46 10.43 -0.60
C VAL A 39 -3.59 9.24 -0.19
N THR A 40 -3.99 8.47 0.82
CA THR A 40 -3.28 7.25 1.22
C THR A 40 -3.23 6.25 0.07
N ALA A 41 -4.35 6.06 -0.63
CA ALA A 41 -4.49 5.08 -1.70
C ALA A 41 -3.72 5.44 -2.97
N VAL A 42 -3.71 6.72 -3.36
CA VAL A 42 -3.10 7.14 -4.64
C VAL A 42 -1.75 7.84 -4.48
N GLY A 43 -1.40 8.30 -3.29
CA GLY A 43 -0.24 9.16 -3.05
C GLY A 43 1.09 8.49 -3.40
N GLY A 44 1.30 7.25 -2.97
CA GLY A 44 2.53 6.51 -3.28
C GLY A 44 2.71 6.27 -4.78
N GLY A 45 1.63 5.85 -5.46
CA GLY A 45 1.63 5.66 -6.90
C GLY A 45 1.78 6.96 -7.69
N THR A 46 1.26 8.08 -7.18
CA THR A 46 1.44 9.41 -7.77
C THR A 46 2.90 9.82 -7.73
N LEU A 47 3.57 9.68 -6.57
CA LEU A 47 5.00 9.98 -6.45
C LEU A 47 5.84 9.11 -7.39
N ARG A 48 5.55 7.81 -7.45
CA ARG A 48 6.19 6.90 -8.40
C ARG A 48 6.02 7.38 -9.83
N ASP A 49 4.79 7.63 -10.26
CA ASP A 49 4.52 7.99 -11.66
C ASP A 49 5.22 9.30 -12.04
N LEU A 50 5.22 10.31 -11.17
CA LEU A 50 5.96 11.56 -11.37
C LEU A 50 7.46 11.33 -11.52
N LEU A 51 8.07 10.49 -10.68
CA LEU A 51 9.50 10.17 -10.76
C LEU A 51 9.85 9.36 -12.01
N LEU A 52 8.92 8.56 -12.52
CA LEU A 52 9.08 7.82 -13.78
C LEU A 52 8.75 8.68 -15.02
N GLY A 53 8.37 9.94 -14.86
CA GLY A 53 7.98 10.82 -15.95
C GLY A 53 6.62 10.49 -16.56
N LEU A 54 5.76 9.83 -15.80
CA LEU A 54 4.43 9.42 -16.24
C LEU A 54 3.35 10.31 -15.62
N PRO A 55 2.23 10.52 -16.30
CA PRO A 55 1.06 11.16 -15.66
C PRO A 55 0.49 10.23 -14.57
N PRO A 56 0.04 10.79 -13.43
CA PRO A 56 -0.52 10.00 -12.33
C PRO A 56 -1.65 9.07 -12.79
N PHE A 57 -1.58 7.81 -12.41
CA PHE A 57 -2.45 6.73 -12.89
C PHE A 57 -3.94 6.98 -12.65
N TRP A 58 -4.29 7.58 -11.51
CA TRP A 58 -5.67 7.88 -11.14
C TRP A 58 -6.28 9.04 -11.97
N MET A 59 -5.45 9.91 -12.54
CA MET A 59 -5.92 10.97 -13.46
C MET A 59 -6.33 10.40 -14.82
N GLN A 60 -5.82 9.23 -15.19
CA GLN A 60 -6.13 8.56 -16.46
C GLN A 60 -7.35 7.64 -16.34
N ASN A 61 -7.73 7.24 -15.12
CA ASN A 61 -8.79 6.27 -14.91
C ASN A 61 -9.59 6.59 -13.65
N VAL A 62 -10.85 6.98 -13.85
CA VAL A 62 -11.81 7.30 -12.78
C VAL A 62 -12.08 6.12 -11.82
N SER A 63 -11.76 4.89 -12.22
CA SER A 63 -11.99 3.70 -11.39
C SER A 63 -11.32 3.80 -10.02
N TYR A 64 -10.21 4.50 -9.89
CA TYR A 64 -9.53 4.68 -8.60
C TYR A 64 -10.32 5.56 -7.62
N LEU A 65 -11.01 6.58 -8.12
CA LEU A 65 -11.96 7.35 -7.30
C LEU A 65 -13.15 6.48 -6.87
N VAL A 66 -13.66 5.67 -7.79
CA VAL A 66 -14.79 4.77 -7.51
C VAL A 66 -14.38 3.72 -6.46
N VAL A 67 -13.21 3.08 -6.60
CA VAL A 67 -12.70 2.10 -5.64
C VAL A 67 -12.49 2.71 -4.25
N SER A 68 -11.90 3.92 -4.18
CA SER A 68 -11.74 4.62 -2.89
C SER A 68 -13.08 5.06 -2.29
N GLY A 69 -14.07 5.42 -3.13
CA GLY A 69 -15.44 5.70 -2.71
C GLY A 69 -16.14 4.46 -2.14
N PHE A 70 -15.97 3.29 -2.77
CA PHE A 70 -16.46 2.03 -2.22
C PHE A 70 -15.77 1.67 -0.90
N ALA A 71 -14.47 1.91 -0.76
CA ALA A 71 -13.77 1.73 0.51
C ALA A 71 -14.34 2.63 1.61
N PHE A 72 -14.71 3.87 1.29
CA PHE A 72 -15.36 4.77 2.22
C PHE A 72 -16.71 4.24 2.67
N LEU A 73 -17.58 3.83 1.73
CA LEU A 73 -18.89 3.25 2.03
C LEU A 73 -18.76 1.96 2.87
N PHE A 74 -17.73 1.15 2.57
CA PHE A 74 -17.42 -0.06 3.33
C PHE A 74 -17.08 0.28 4.79
N VAL A 75 -16.21 1.26 5.04
CA VAL A 75 -15.85 1.66 6.41
C VAL A 75 -17.06 2.25 7.16
N VAL A 76 -17.85 3.07 6.48
CA VAL A 76 -19.07 3.68 7.08
C VAL A 76 -20.11 2.61 7.42
N GLY A 77 -20.40 1.70 6.50
CA GLY A 77 -21.39 0.63 6.69
C GLY A 77 -20.99 -0.38 7.75
N LEU A 78 -19.69 -0.72 7.81
CA LEU A 78 -19.15 -1.68 8.78
C LEU A 78 -18.50 -1.01 9.99
N ARG A 79 -18.80 0.26 10.25
CA ARG A 79 -18.19 1.07 11.31
C ARG A 79 -18.09 0.34 12.65
N LYS A 80 -19.15 -0.35 13.08
CA LYS A 80 -19.18 -1.09 14.35
C LYS A 80 -18.12 -2.21 14.42
N TYR A 81 -17.85 -2.87 13.30
CA TYR A 81 -16.90 -3.99 13.22
C TYR A 81 -15.48 -3.50 12.94
N VAL A 82 -15.31 -2.60 11.97
CA VAL A 82 -14.01 -2.09 11.52
C VAL A 82 -13.34 -1.23 12.61
N ILE A 83 -14.11 -0.45 13.38
CA ILE A 83 -13.55 0.38 14.46
C ILE A 83 -13.27 -0.43 15.73
N ARG A 84 -14.03 -1.48 16.00
CA ARG A 84 -13.87 -2.31 17.20
C ARG A 84 -12.60 -3.19 17.17
N LEU A 85 -12.13 -3.55 15.99
CA LEU A 85 -10.89 -4.32 15.81
C LEU A 85 -9.70 -3.37 15.78
N ASN A 86 -8.99 -3.22 16.90
CA ASN A 86 -7.85 -2.32 17.06
C ASN A 86 -6.75 -2.52 15.99
N ASN A 87 -6.64 -3.70 15.42
CA ASN A 87 -5.61 -4.05 14.43
C ASN A 87 -6.09 -3.94 12.97
N THR A 88 -7.34 -3.54 12.71
CA THR A 88 -7.89 -3.53 11.35
C THR A 88 -7.10 -2.62 10.41
N PHE A 89 -6.73 -1.41 10.87
CA PHE A 89 -5.95 -0.50 10.05
C PHE A 89 -4.60 -1.11 9.65
N PHE A 90 -3.95 -1.81 10.58
CA PHE A 90 -2.66 -2.42 10.36
C PHE A 90 -2.71 -3.52 9.29
N ILE A 91 -3.74 -4.35 9.30
CA ILE A 91 -3.91 -5.42 8.30
C ILE A 91 -4.10 -4.81 6.91
N PHE A 92 -4.96 -3.82 6.78
CA PHE A 92 -5.19 -3.15 5.50
C PHE A 92 -3.96 -2.37 5.03
N ASP A 93 -3.20 -1.76 5.94
CA ASP A 93 -1.92 -1.12 5.65
C ASP A 93 -0.89 -2.15 5.15
N ALA A 94 -0.75 -3.28 5.82
CA ALA A 94 0.19 -4.34 5.42
C ALA A 94 -0.17 -4.93 4.04
N VAL A 95 -1.46 -5.15 3.77
CA VAL A 95 -1.94 -5.63 2.47
C VAL A 95 -1.64 -4.60 1.37
N GLY A 96 -2.01 -3.34 1.58
CA GLY A 96 -1.73 -2.27 0.63
C GLY A 96 -0.23 -2.10 0.36
N LEU A 97 0.59 -2.16 1.42
CA LEU A 97 2.06 -2.08 1.32
C LEU A 97 2.62 -3.17 0.40
N GLY A 98 2.23 -4.43 0.62
CA GLY A 98 2.71 -5.56 -0.18
C GLY A 98 2.29 -5.47 -1.65
N LEU A 99 1.02 -5.16 -1.90
CA LEU A 99 0.49 -5.04 -3.25
C LEU A 99 1.14 -3.88 -4.02
N PHE A 100 1.25 -2.72 -3.41
CA PHE A 100 1.86 -1.55 -4.06
C PHE A 100 3.37 -1.66 -4.22
N THR A 101 4.06 -2.42 -3.36
CA THR A 101 5.47 -2.75 -3.60
C THR A 101 5.63 -3.47 -4.94
N VAL A 102 4.81 -4.50 -5.17
CA VAL A 102 4.84 -5.27 -6.42
C VAL A 102 4.42 -4.44 -7.64
N VAL A 103 3.35 -3.64 -7.51
CA VAL A 103 2.89 -2.73 -8.58
C VAL A 103 3.98 -1.73 -8.94
N GLY A 104 4.67 -1.18 -7.95
CA GLY A 104 5.76 -0.22 -8.16
C GLY A 104 6.95 -0.84 -8.89
N ILE A 105 7.36 -2.06 -8.51
CA ILE A 105 8.41 -2.81 -9.20
C ILE A 105 8.02 -3.05 -10.65
N GLN A 106 6.84 -3.60 -10.88
CA GLN A 106 6.36 -3.98 -12.21
C GLN A 106 6.27 -2.77 -13.15
N LYS A 107 5.73 -1.65 -12.68
CA LYS A 107 5.64 -0.42 -13.50
C LYS A 107 7.02 0.11 -13.87
N SER A 108 7.97 0.10 -12.94
CA SER A 108 9.34 0.58 -13.20
C SER A 108 10.04 -0.27 -14.26
N ILE A 109 9.90 -1.58 -14.18
CA ILE A 109 10.45 -2.51 -15.18
C ILE A 109 9.77 -2.29 -16.53
N ALA A 110 8.45 -2.10 -16.56
CA ALA A 110 7.70 -1.87 -17.79
C ALA A 110 8.11 -0.59 -18.53
N VAL A 111 8.62 0.41 -17.82
CA VAL A 111 9.18 1.66 -18.40
C VAL A 111 10.63 1.47 -18.84
N GLY A 112 11.28 0.33 -18.53
CA GLY A 112 12.64 0.00 -18.95
C GLY A 112 13.71 0.27 -17.91
N TYR A 113 13.35 0.57 -16.66
CA TYR A 113 14.31 0.74 -15.58
C TYR A 113 14.86 -0.59 -15.06
N PRO A 114 16.13 -0.62 -14.62
CA PRO A 114 16.72 -1.82 -14.04
C PRO A 114 16.06 -2.23 -12.72
N MET A 115 16.22 -3.49 -12.33
CA MET A 115 15.56 -4.07 -11.17
C MET A 115 15.83 -3.31 -9.86
N TRP A 116 17.03 -2.81 -9.63
CA TRP A 116 17.34 -2.05 -8.41
C TRP A 116 16.50 -0.77 -8.29
N VAL A 117 16.24 -0.08 -9.43
CA VAL A 117 15.30 1.05 -9.47
C VAL A 117 13.88 0.55 -9.18
N GLY A 118 13.50 -0.60 -9.75
CA GLY A 118 12.22 -1.23 -9.48
C GLY A 118 12.00 -1.48 -7.99
N ILE A 119 12.99 -1.99 -7.27
CA ILE A 119 12.90 -2.23 -5.81
C ILE A 119 12.73 -0.91 -5.05
N ILE A 120 13.47 0.14 -5.41
CA ILE A 120 13.33 1.47 -4.79
C ILE A 120 11.93 2.04 -5.05
N MET A 121 11.47 1.99 -6.30
CA MET A 121 10.15 2.51 -6.69
C MET A 121 9.01 1.69 -6.07
N GLY A 122 9.18 0.37 -5.95
CA GLY A 122 8.25 -0.48 -5.22
C GLY A 122 8.15 -0.09 -3.75
N THR A 123 9.29 0.06 -3.09
CA THR A 123 9.37 0.50 -1.69
C THR A 123 8.74 1.88 -1.52
N LEU A 124 9.05 2.82 -2.40
CA LEU A 124 8.47 4.17 -2.39
C LEU A 124 6.95 4.10 -2.59
N THR A 125 6.48 3.34 -3.59
CA THR A 125 5.04 3.21 -3.89
C THR A 125 4.27 2.67 -2.71
N GLY A 126 4.79 1.62 -2.08
CA GLY A 126 4.16 1.02 -0.89
C GLY A 126 4.22 1.94 0.33
N ALA A 127 5.39 2.51 0.63
CA ALA A 127 5.58 3.26 1.87
C ALA A 127 5.01 4.70 1.83
N ALA A 128 5.10 5.40 0.69
CA ALA A 128 4.78 6.81 0.64
C ALA A 128 3.28 7.11 0.86
N GLY A 129 2.37 6.22 0.44
CA GLY A 129 0.95 6.37 0.75
C GLY A 129 0.67 6.43 2.24
N GLY A 130 1.25 5.50 3.01
CA GLY A 130 1.17 5.48 4.47
C GLY A 130 1.87 6.67 5.12
N MET A 131 3.01 7.12 4.58
CA MET A 131 3.69 8.33 5.06
C MET A 131 2.82 9.58 4.90
N LEU A 132 2.22 9.78 3.73
CA LEU A 132 1.32 10.91 3.49
C LEU A 132 0.12 10.88 4.42
N ARG A 133 -0.49 9.70 4.63
CA ARG A 133 -1.56 9.49 5.61
C ARG A 133 -1.15 9.97 6.99
N ASP A 134 -0.01 9.48 7.49
CA ASP A 134 0.46 9.77 8.84
C ASP A 134 0.75 11.27 9.01
N VAL A 135 1.37 11.90 8.00
CA VAL A 135 1.61 13.36 7.99
C VAL A 135 0.29 14.14 8.01
N LEU A 136 -0.71 13.77 7.19
CA LEU A 136 -2.03 14.42 7.20
C LEU A 136 -2.75 14.27 8.54
N LEU A 137 -2.48 13.20 9.27
CA LEU A 137 -3.04 12.93 10.58
C LEU A 137 -2.21 13.50 11.73
N ASN A 138 -1.13 14.22 11.43
CA ASN A 138 -0.17 14.74 12.40
C ASN A 138 0.41 13.64 13.30
N GLU A 139 0.75 12.50 12.70
CA GLU A 139 1.41 11.37 13.33
C GLU A 139 2.84 11.22 12.80
N VAL A 140 3.72 10.65 13.63
CA VAL A 140 5.05 10.26 13.15
C VAL A 140 4.89 9.08 12.18
N PRO A 141 5.33 9.23 10.91
CA PRO A 141 5.19 8.17 9.92
C PRO A 141 5.79 6.84 10.36
N LEU A 142 5.09 5.74 10.07
CA LEU A 142 5.51 4.38 10.44
C LEU A 142 6.91 4.03 9.95
N ILE A 143 7.34 4.57 8.82
CA ILE A 143 8.68 4.34 8.27
C ILE A 143 9.81 4.85 9.19
N PHE A 144 9.53 5.83 10.04
CA PHE A 144 10.51 6.40 11.00
C PHE A 144 10.40 5.79 12.40
N ARG A 145 9.40 4.94 12.64
CA ARG A 145 9.27 4.18 13.88
C ARG A 145 10.17 2.93 13.83
N LYS A 146 10.34 2.25 14.96
CA LYS A 146 11.13 1.00 15.06
C LYS A 146 10.50 -0.19 14.31
N ASP A 147 9.49 0.05 13.51
CA ASP A 147 8.76 -0.98 12.78
C ASP A 147 9.49 -1.37 11.48
N ILE A 148 9.47 -2.65 11.17
CA ILE A 148 9.99 -3.19 9.90
C ILE A 148 9.00 -2.83 8.78
N TYR A 149 9.04 -1.58 8.30
CA TYR A 149 8.11 -1.06 7.27
C TYR A 149 8.73 -1.11 5.87
N ALA A 150 9.69 -0.23 5.61
CA ALA A 150 10.40 -0.18 4.32
C ALA A 150 11.26 -1.43 4.07
N ILE A 151 11.83 -2.02 5.14
CA ILE A 151 12.63 -3.25 5.06
C ILE A 151 11.78 -4.40 4.51
N ALA A 152 10.51 -4.52 4.91
CA ALA A 152 9.61 -5.53 4.37
C ALA A 152 9.43 -5.38 2.84
N CYS A 153 9.31 -4.14 2.33
CA CYS A 153 9.21 -3.86 0.89
C CYS A 153 10.51 -4.25 0.15
N ILE A 154 11.67 -3.92 0.73
CA ILE A 154 12.97 -4.28 0.16
C ILE A 154 13.12 -5.81 0.10
N CYS A 155 12.79 -6.53 1.17
CA CYS A 155 12.79 -8.00 1.19
C CYS A 155 11.84 -8.57 0.13
N GLY A 156 10.63 -8.04 0.02
CA GLY A 156 9.69 -8.44 -1.03
C GLY A 156 10.21 -8.18 -2.44
N GLY A 157 10.91 -7.06 -2.65
CA GLY A 157 11.57 -6.74 -3.92
C GLY A 157 12.71 -7.69 -4.25
N LEU A 158 13.51 -8.10 -3.25
CA LEU A 158 14.57 -9.11 -3.44
C LEU A 158 13.97 -10.49 -3.76
N ILE A 159 12.86 -10.86 -3.12
CA ILE A 159 12.13 -12.10 -3.43
C ILE A 159 11.57 -12.04 -4.86
N TYR A 160 11.01 -10.88 -5.26
CA TYR A 160 10.56 -10.65 -6.64
C TYR A 160 11.70 -10.90 -7.63
N TYR A 161 12.87 -10.32 -7.38
CA TYR A 161 14.07 -10.51 -8.20
C TYR A 161 14.49 -11.98 -8.26
N LEU A 162 14.53 -12.67 -7.14
CA LEU A 162 14.87 -14.09 -7.07
C LEU A 162 13.90 -14.95 -7.88
N CYS A 163 12.59 -14.69 -7.77
CA CYS A 163 11.58 -15.40 -8.56
C CYS A 163 11.76 -15.18 -10.07
N MET A 164 12.10 -13.94 -10.47
CA MET A 164 12.43 -13.67 -11.87
C MET A 164 13.70 -14.38 -12.33
N TYR A 165 14.73 -14.44 -11.49
CA TYR A 165 15.97 -15.13 -11.79
C TYR A 165 15.77 -16.66 -11.95
N LEU A 166 14.77 -17.20 -11.27
CA LEU A 166 14.35 -18.62 -11.38
C LEU A 166 13.35 -18.85 -12.52
N ASP A 167 13.16 -17.87 -13.43
CA ASP A 167 12.25 -17.92 -14.58
C ASP A 167 10.78 -18.28 -14.21
N LEU A 168 10.34 -17.89 -13.00
CA LEU A 168 8.94 -18.07 -12.61
C LEU A 168 8.02 -17.16 -13.43
N PRO A 169 6.80 -17.63 -13.77
CA PRO A 169 5.81 -16.79 -14.47
C PRO A 169 5.48 -15.52 -13.67
N ALA A 170 5.08 -14.45 -14.37
CA ALA A 170 4.85 -13.14 -13.76
C ALA A 170 3.82 -13.15 -12.62
N ALA A 171 2.68 -13.83 -12.80
CA ALA A 171 1.62 -13.83 -11.79
C ALA A 171 2.02 -14.53 -10.47
N PRO A 172 2.60 -15.74 -10.46
CA PRO A 172 3.18 -16.33 -9.24
C PRO A 172 4.26 -15.46 -8.59
N THR A 173 5.17 -14.88 -9.37
CA THR A 173 6.22 -13.96 -8.88
C THR A 173 5.63 -12.79 -8.11
N GLN A 174 4.64 -12.13 -8.70
CA GLN A 174 3.92 -11.00 -8.09
C GLN A 174 3.20 -11.41 -6.81
N PHE A 175 2.53 -12.56 -6.82
CA PHE A 175 1.81 -13.08 -5.67
C PHE A 175 2.75 -13.44 -4.52
N ILE A 176 3.83 -14.18 -4.78
CA ILE A 176 4.82 -14.59 -3.77
C ILE A 176 5.47 -13.36 -3.13
N ALA A 177 5.89 -12.39 -3.94
CA ALA A 177 6.50 -11.16 -3.45
C ALA A 177 5.53 -10.33 -2.59
N ALA A 178 4.28 -10.16 -3.01
CA ALA A 178 3.27 -9.45 -2.21
C ALA A 178 2.99 -10.16 -0.88
N CYS A 179 2.80 -11.46 -0.91
CA CYS A 179 2.59 -12.28 0.30
C CYS A 179 3.78 -12.20 1.26
N SER A 180 5.01 -12.18 0.76
CA SER A 180 6.20 -12.07 1.62
C SER A 180 6.24 -10.74 2.38
N VAL A 181 5.93 -9.61 1.72
CA VAL A 181 5.83 -8.30 2.39
C VAL A 181 4.77 -8.33 3.48
N ILE A 182 3.57 -8.84 3.15
CA ILE A 182 2.43 -8.90 4.08
C ILE A 182 2.80 -9.76 5.29
N LEU A 183 3.39 -10.95 5.07
CA LEU A 183 3.80 -11.86 6.14
C LEU A 183 4.86 -11.23 7.05
N ILE A 184 5.90 -10.61 6.48
CA ILE A 184 6.94 -9.93 7.25
C ILE A 184 6.31 -8.84 8.12
N ARG A 185 5.37 -8.06 7.60
CA ARG A 185 4.65 -7.02 8.35
C ARG A 185 3.81 -7.58 9.48
N ILE A 186 3.05 -8.65 9.22
CA ILE A 186 2.22 -9.30 10.25
C ILE A 186 3.10 -9.88 11.36
N LEU A 187 4.17 -10.59 11.01
CA LEU A 187 5.11 -11.16 11.98
C LEU A 187 5.81 -10.07 12.79
N ALA A 188 6.27 -8.99 12.15
CA ALA A 188 6.88 -7.87 12.84
C ALA A 188 5.91 -7.24 13.85
N CYS A 189 4.65 -7.07 13.49
CA CYS A 189 3.64 -6.55 14.41
C CYS A 189 3.41 -7.50 15.60
N LEU A 190 3.27 -8.79 15.36
CA LEU A 190 3.06 -9.79 16.41
C LEU A 190 4.24 -9.88 17.39
N LEU A 191 5.47 -9.79 16.88
CA LEU A 191 6.68 -9.85 17.71
C LEU A 191 6.91 -8.56 18.52
N TYR A 192 6.50 -7.40 17.97
CA TYR A 192 6.69 -6.10 18.65
C TYR A 192 5.56 -5.74 19.62
N THR A 193 4.38 -6.35 19.49
CA THR A 193 3.24 -6.15 20.41
C THR A 193 3.24 -7.13 21.58
N SER A 194 4.24 -8.02 21.69
CA SER A 194 4.42 -8.82 22.90
C SER A 194 4.84 -7.89 24.04
N PRO A 195 4.02 -7.72 25.09
CA PRO A 195 4.40 -6.90 26.24
C PRO A 195 5.56 -7.57 26.98
N SER A 196 6.67 -6.87 27.07
CA SER A 196 7.69 -7.14 28.07
C SER A 196 7.29 -6.55 29.42
#